data_60b9c7a2947c670a0566fafdaec6113b
#
_entry.id   60b9c7a2947c670a0566fafdaec6113b
#
_cell.length_a   1.000
_cell.length_b   1.000
_cell.length_c   1.000
_cell.angle_alpha   90.00
_cell.angle_beta   90.00
_cell.angle_gamma   90.00
#
_symmetry.space_group_name_H-M   'P 1'
#
loop_
_entity.id
_entity.type
_entity.pdbx_description
1 polymer ?
#
loop_
_entity_poly.entity_id
_entity_poly.type
_entity_poly.pdbx_seq_one_letter_code
_entity_poly.pdbx_strand_id
1 'polypeptide(L)'
;MIKRRTALIFIVLLAASVTGGKVGSRYFAEPGSTRVTNAAALGIARNLRDSVVLPLPLASPRILVKKAERKLFLYSGSKLVRTYRIGLGLSPLGDKVRQGDRRTPEGDFYIFTKNDQSAFYLSLGISYPNAAHAERGLRDKLISKSQYDTIMQALEAHKTPPQNTKLGGDIYIHGNGAGSDWTWGCVALENEDIRELFNAVAVGTPVTIKP
;
A
#
# COMPACT_ATOMS: atom_id res chain seq x y z
N MET A 1 -16.31 58.54 1.09
CA MET A 1 -16.89 58.75 -0.26
C MET A 1 -16.42 57.68 -1.18
N ILE A 2 -17.19 56.60 -1.38
CA ILE A 2 -16.98 55.68 -2.52
C ILE A 2 -18.33 54.93 -2.73
N LYS A 3 -18.80 55.01 -3.96
CA LYS A 3 -20.14 54.62 -4.41
C LYS A 3 -20.25 53.12 -4.62
N ARG A 4 -21.34 52.54 -4.04
CA ARG A 4 -21.86 51.22 -4.36
C ARG A 4 -22.58 51.25 -5.71
N ARG A 5 -22.30 50.30 -6.60
CA ARG A 5 -23.12 50.01 -7.81
C ARG A 5 -23.81 48.69 -7.63
N THR A 6 -25.12 48.73 -7.53
CA THR A 6 -26.07 47.64 -7.53
C THR A 6 -26.38 47.28 -8.98
N ALA A 7 -26.28 46.03 -9.39
CA ALA A 7 -26.77 45.54 -10.66
C ALA A 7 -28.08 44.76 -10.45
N LEU A 8 -29.12 45.25 -11.07
CA LEU A 8 -30.42 44.57 -11.16
C LEU A 8 -30.39 43.55 -12.29
N ILE A 9 -30.83 42.35 -12.01
CA ILE A 9 -31.08 41.30 -13.03
C ILE A 9 -32.58 41.23 -13.22
N PHE A 10 -33.02 41.49 -14.45
CA PHE A 10 -34.42 41.34 -14.90
C PHE A 10 -34.71 39.89 -15.23
N ILE A 11 -35.75 39.33 -14.61
CA ILE A 11 -36.34 38.04 -14.97
C ILE A 11 -37.48 38.33 -15.94
N VAL A 12 -37.35 37.80 -17.17
CA VAL A 12 -38.45 37.79 -18.15
C VAL A 12 -39.14 36.44 -18.08
N LEU A 13 -40.40 36.43 -17.62
CA LEU A 13 -41.29 35.28 -17.72
C LEU A 13 -42.01 35.33 -19.08
N LEU A 14 -41.82 34.31 -19.90
CA LEU A 14 -42.61 34.08 -21.12
C LEU A 14 -43.54 32.89 -20.87
N ALA A 15 -44.84 33.17 -20.75
CA ALA A 15 -45.89 32.16 -20.76
C ALA A 15 -46.30 31.86 -22.22
N ALA A 16 -46.19 30.61 -22.65
CA ALA A 16 -46.81 30.15 -23.86
C ALA A 16 -47.77 29.00 -23.57
N SER A 17 -49.05 29.29 -23.77
CA SER A 17 -50.15 28.33 -23.79
C SER A 17 -50.17 27.61 -25.12
N VAL A 18 -50.20 26.27 -25.16
CA VAL A 18 -50.58 25.50 -26.31
C VAL A 18 -51.54 24.39 -25.95
N THR A 19 -52.67 24.45 -26.61
CA THR A 19 -53.84 23.58 -26.57
C THR A 19 -53.59 22.15 -27.02
N GLY A 20 -54.42 21.25 -26.53
CA GLY A 20 -54.46 19.81 -26.61
C GLY A 20 -54.26 19.13 -27.95
N GLY A 21 -53.73 17.94 -27.83
CA GLY A 21 -53.73 16.92 -28.88
C GLY A 21 -53.42 15.56 -28.22
N LYS A 22 -54.44 14.70 -28.06
CA LYS A 22 -54.26 13.30 -27.65
C LYS A 22 -53.66 12.52 -28.78
N VAL A 23 -52.40 12.14 -28.69
CA VAL A 23 -51.81 11.12 -29.52
C VAL A 23 -51.38 9.97 -28.63
N GLY A 24 -51.95 8.79 -28.89
CA GLY A 24 -51.63 7.56 -28.16
C GLY A 24 -50.17 7.15 -28.37
N SER A 25 -49.38 7.22 -27.34
CA SER A 25 -48.01 6.75 -27.32
C SER A 25 -48.01 5.27 -26.97
N ARG A 26 -47.63 4.43 -27.95
CA ARG A 26 -47.26 3.03 -27.75
C ARG A 26 -45.96 3.04 -26.95
N TYR A 27 -46.01 2.53 -25.74
CA TYR A 27 -44.82 2.25 -24.94
C TYR A 27 -44.00 1.15 -25.60
N PHE A 28 -42.94 1.49 -26.31
CA PHE A 28 -41.85 0.56 -26.56
C PHE A 28 -41.08 0.40 -25.22
N ALA A 29 -41.21 -0.76 -24.61
CA ALA A 29 -40.37 -1.16 -23.51
C ALA A 29 -38.94 -1.32 -24.04
N GLU A 30 -38.03 -0.43 -23.65
CA GLU A 30 -36.60 -0.60 -23.85
C GLU A 30 -36.15 -1.85 -23.06
N PRO A 31 -35.37 -2.78 -23.67
CA PRO A 31 -34.84 -3.92 -22.95
C PRO A 31 -33.89 -3.37 -21.85
N GLY A 32 -34.19 -3.73 -20.61
CA GLY A 32 -33.47 -3.29 -19.44
C GLY A 32 -31.96 -3.41 -19.57
N SER A 33 -31.31 -2.27 -19.67
CA SER A 33 -29.86 -2.14 -19.43
C SER A 33 -29.61 -2.52 -17.98
N THR A 34 -29.24 -3.76 -17.74
CA THR A 34 -28.66 -4.20 -16.48
C THR A 34 -27.35 -3.45 -16.30
N ARG A 35 -27.38 -2.34 -15.55
CA ARG A 35 -26.18 -1.76 -14.97
C ARG A 35 -25.58 -2.82 -14.05
N VAL A 36 -24.67 -3.62 -14.61
CA VAL A 36 -23.74 -4.40 -13.79
C VAL A 36 -22.96 -3.37 -13.00
N THR A 37 -23.28 -3.23 -11.73
CA THR A 37 -22.60 -2.28 -10.86
C THR A 37 -21.11 -2.65 -10.83
N ASN A 38 -20.22 -1.67 -10.98
CA ASN A 38 -18.76 -1.85 -10.93
C ASN A 38 -18.28 -2.69 -9.73
N ALA A 39 -19.06 -2.74 -8.65
CA ALA A 39 -18.82 -3.58 -7.48
C ALA A 39 -18.92 -5.09 -7.79
N ALA A 40 -19.89 -5.51 -8.62
CA ALA A 40 -20.02 -6.92 -9.01
C ALA A 40 -18.90 -7.33 -9.99
N ALA A 41 -18.52 -6.45 -10.91
CA ALA A 41 -17.40 -6.69 -11.83
C ALA A 41 -16.05 -6.73 -11.10
N LEU A 42 -15.85 -5.90 -10.08
CA LEU A 42 -14.68 -5.93 -9.19
C LEU A 42 -14.66 -7.20 -8.33
N GLY A 43 -15.80 -7.68 -7.83
CA GLY A 43 -15.94 -8.92 -7.10
C GLY A 43 -15.61 -10.15 -7.96
N ILE A 44 -16.11 -10.18 -9.19
CA ILE A 44 -15.81 -11.27 -10.15
C ILE A 44 -14.33 -11.26 -10.55
N ALA A 45 -13.74 -10.09 -10.80
CA ALA A 45 -12.31 -9.96 -11.12
C ALA A 45 -11.41 -10.37 -9.95
N ARG A 46 -11.84 -10.12 -8.71
CA ARG A 46 -11.15 -10.59 -7.50
C ARG A 46 -11.21 -12.12 -7.38
N ASN A 47 -12.39 -12.72 -7.53
CA ASN A 47 -12.59 -14.17 -7.50
C ASN A 47 -11.81 -14.93 -8.57
N LEU A 48 -11.64 -14.36 -9.78
CA LEU A 48 -10.85 -14.97 -10.85
C LEU A 48 -9.33 -14.93 -10.59
N ARG A 49 -8.83 -13.93 -9.86
CA ARG A 49 -7.42 -13.87 -9.44
C ARG A 49 -7.12 -14.84 -8.30
N ASP A 50 -8.05 -15.01 -7.37
CA ASP A 50 -7.93 -15.89 -6.22
C ASP A 50 -8.03 -17.38 -6.62
N SER A 51 -8.53 -17.69 -7.81
CA SER A 51 -8.64 -19.06 -8.31
C SER A 51 -7.35 -19.66 -8.87
N VAL A 52 -6.33 -18.84 -9.13
CA VAL A 52 -5.03 -19.32 -9.63
C VAL A 52 -4.05 -19.47 -8.47
N VAL A 53 -3.86 -20.68 -8.00
CA VAL A 53 -2.87 -21.01 -6.96
C VAL A 53 -1.47 -20.59 -7.43
N LEU A 54 -0.66 -19.97 -6.53
CA LEU A 54 0.73 -19.68 -6.83
C LEU A 54 1.49 -20.99 -7.12
N PRO A 55 2.25 -21.04 -8.22
CA PRO A 55 3.12 -22.19 -8.51
C PRO A 55 4.33 -22.17 -7.57
N LEU A 56 4.23 -22.83 -6.42
CA LEU A 56 5.34 -22.92 -5.46
C LEU A 56 6.22 -24.14 -5.75
N PRO A 57 7.56 -24.03 -5.51
CA PRO A 57 8.29 -22.85 -5.05
C PRO A 57 8.50 -21.80 -6.15
N LEU A 58 8.59 -20.54 -5.77
CA LEU A 58 8.94 -19.45 -6.70
C LEU A 58 10.44 -19.47 -7.04
N ALA A 59 10.78 -19.27 -8.30
CA ALA A 59 12.18 -19.07 -8.72
C ALA A 59 12.61 -17.63 -8.38
N SER A 60 13.65 -17.48 -7.52
CA SER A 60 14.20 -16.17 -7.13
C SER A 60 13.10 -15.15 -6.74
N PRO A 61 12.33 -15.39 -5.68
CA PRO A 61 11.27 -14.50 -5.26
C PRO A 61 11.83 -13.13 -4.87
N ARG A 62 11.10 -12.05 -5.21
CA ARG A 62 11.38 -10.69 -4.77
C ARG A 62 10.10 -9.90 -4.55
N ILE A 63 10.14 -8.97 -3.62
CA ILE A 63 9.02 -8.10 -3.26
C ILE A 63 9.33 -6.67 -3.71
N LEU A 64 8.34 -6.01 -4.32
CA LEU A 64 8.36 -4.58 -4.60
C LEU A 64 7.12 -3.93 -3.97
N VAL A 65 7.32 -2.99 -3.06
CA VAL A 65 6.27 -2.14 -2.50
C VAL A 65 6.31 -0.79 -3.19
N LYS A 66 5.16 -0.32 -3.69
CA LYS A 66 4.96 1.04 -4.18
C LYS A 66 3.97 1.75 -3.26
N LYS A 67 4.48 2.65 -2.44
CA LYS A 67 3.72 3.32 -1.38
C LYS A 67 2.57 4.16 -1.95
N ALA A 68 2.83 4.95 -3.00
CA ALA A 68 1.82 5.79 -3.64
C ALA A 68 0.65 4.97 -4.21
N GLU A 69 0.93 3.77 -4.74
CA GLU A 69 -0.08 2.89 -5.29
C GLU A 69 -0.83 2.07 -4.23
N ARG A 70 -0.35 2.03 -2.98
CA ARG A 70 -0.80 1.10 -1.93
C ARG A 70 -0.82 -0.35 -2.43
N LYS A 71 0.29 -0.74 -3.09
CA LYS A 71 0.44 -2.08 -3.66
C LYS A 71 1.77 -2.71 -3.30
N LEU A 72 1.71 -4.01 -3.05
CA LEU A 72 2.85 -4.91 -2.96
C LEU A 72 2.79 -5.87 -4.15
N PHE A 73 3.90 -5.97 -4.86
CA PHE A 73 4.08 -6.84 -6.02
C PHE A 73 5.05 -7.95 -5.66
N LEU A 74 4.63 -9.20 -5.87
CA LEU A 74 5.46 -10.40 -5.71
C LEU A 74 5.89 -10.89 -7.09
N TYR A 75 7.17 -11.09 -7.24
CA TYR A 75 7.77 -11.59 -8.47
C TYR A 75 8.39 -12.97 -8.28
N SER A 76 8.41 -13.77 -9.36
CA SER A 76 9.23 -14.96 -9.53
C SER A 76 10.23 -14.67 -10.66
N GLY A 77 11.50 -14.43 -10.33
CA GLY A 77 12.46 -13.86 -11.26
C GLY A 77 11.99 -12.49 -11.80
N SER A 78 11.85 -12.37 -13.11
CA SER A 78 11.30 -11.15 -13.75
C SER A 78 9.77 -11.13 -13.87
N LYS A 79 9.09 -12.26 -13.67
CA LYS A 79 7.65 -12.39 -13.87
C LYS A 79 6.89 -11.91 -12.63
N LEU A 80 5.95 -10.96 -12.81
CA LEU A 80 4.97 -10.58 -11.78
C LEU A 80 3.97 -11.74 -11.59
N VAL A 81 3.86 -12.25 -10.35
CA VAL A 81 2.98 -13.39 -10.04
C VAL A 81 1.80 -13.01 -9.16
N ARG A 82 1.93 -11.95 -8.31
CA ARG A 82 0.84 -11.43 -7.47
C ARG A 82 0.94 -9.93 -7.27
N THR A 83 -0.20 -9.32 -7.02
CA THR A 83 -0.33 -7.93 -6.57
C THR A 83 -1.30 -7.89 -5.41
N TYR A 84 -0.85 -7.38 -4.26
CA TYR A 84 -1.64 -7.25 -3.06
C TYR A 84 -1.92 -5.78 -2.77
N ARG A 85 -3.09 -5.47 -2.21
CA ARG A 85 -3.37 -4.18 -1.60
C ARG A 85 -2.68 -4.12 -0.25
N ILE A 86 -2.18 -2.93 0.14
CA ILE A 86 -1.50 -2.73 1.42
C ILE A 86 -2.00 -1.50 2.15
N GLY A 87 -1.88 -1.52 3.48
CA GLY A 87 -1.86 -0.35 4.34
C GLY A 87 -0.44 -0.02 4.78
N LEU A 88 -0.17 1.24 5.07
CA LEU A 88 1.14 1.77 5.44
C LEU A 88 1.13 2.39 6.85
N GLY A 89 2.25 3.00 7.22
CA GLY A 89 2.35 3.83 8.41
C GLY A 89 1.41 5.03 8.35
N LEU A 90 0.94 5.51 9.52
CA LEU A 90 0.05 6.67 9.65
C LEU A 90 0.58 7.96 9.00
N SER A 91 1.89 8.06 8.77
CA SER A 91 2.53 9.14 8.00
C SER A 91 3.11 8.56 6.71
N PRO A 92 2.28 8.27 5.69
CA PRO A 92 2.69 7.43 4.57
C PRO A 92 3.67 8.10 3.59
N LEU A 93 3.79 9.43 3.63
CA LEU A 93 4.62 10.18 2.69
C LEU A 93 6.07 10.29 3.17
N GLY A 94 6.99 10.09 2.22
CA GLY A 94 8.42 10.18 2.44
C GLY A 94 9.01 9.01 3.22
N ASP A 95 10.33 8.99 3.29
CA ASP A 95 11.11 7.93 3.92
C ASP A 95 11.10 8.02 5.45
N LYS A 96 11.28 6.89 6.12
CA LYS A 96 11.46 6.80 7.57
C LYS A 96 12.80 7.40 7.98
N VAL A 97 12.76 8.30 8.99
CA VAL A 97 13.95 9.02 9.48
C VAL A 97 14.32 8.60 10.90
N ARG A 98 13.33 8.35 11.77
CA ARG A 98 13.55 8.08 13.18
C ARG A 98 12.45 7.25 13.81
N GLN A 99 12.71 6.74 15.00
CA GLN A 99 11.70 6.08 15.84
C GLN A 99 10.50 7.01 16.05
N GLY A 100 9.29 6.47 15.91
CA GLY A 100 8.04 7.17 16.21
C GLY A 100 7.55 8.12 15.12
N ASP A 101 8.22 8.27 13.98
CA ASP A 101 7.78 9.11 12.86
C ASP A 101 6.58 8.54 12.07
N ARG A 102 6.22 7.28 12.36
CA ARG A 102 5.11 6.54 11.75
C ARG A 102 5.20 6.40 10.23
N ARG A 103 6.41 6.52 9.68
CA ARG A 103 6.67 6.36 8.24
C ARG A 103 7.10 4.95 7.93
N THR A 104 6.63 4.43 6.80
CA THR A 104 7.15 3.21 6.19
C THR A 104 8.44 3.56 5.46
N PRO A 105 9.57 2.87 5.73
CA PRO A 105 10.85 3.19 5.11
C PRO A 105 10.84 2.95 3.60
N GLU A 106 11.75 3.64 2.91
CA GLU A 106 12.02 3.50 1.49
C GLU A 106 13.44 2.95 1.28
N GLY A 107 13.65 2.21 0.19
CA GLY A 107 14.95 1.63 -0.14
C GLY A 107 14.92 0.12 -0.32
N ASP A 108 16.11 -0.49 -0.31
CA ASP A 108 16.29 -1.91 -0.49
C ASP A 108 16.59 -2.59 0.85
N PHE A 109 15.91 -3.72 1.06
CA PHE A 109 15.92 -4.53 2.26
C PHE A 109 15.90 -6.01 1.88
N TYR A 110 15.96 -6.87 2.90
CA TYR A 110 15.68 -8.31 2.79
C TYR A 110 14.82 -8.77 3.96
N ILE A 111 14.16 -9.88 3.80
CA ILE A 111 13.44 -10.54 4.90
C ILE A 111 14.49 -11.16 5.83
N PHE A 112 14.55 -10.70 7.09
CA PHE A 112 15.47 -11.28 8.07
C PHE A 112 14.82 -12.34 8.95
N THR A 113 13.49 -12.34 9.06
CA THR A 113 12.74 -13.32 9.87
C THR A 113 11.34 -13.53 9.34
N LYS A 114 10.81 -14.72 9.63
CA LYS A 114 9.41 -15.10 9.45
C LYS A 114 8.84 -15.46 10.83
N ASN A 115 7.72 -14.84 11.22
CA ASN A 115 7.09 -15.08 12.51
C ASN A 115 5.63 -15.51 12.32
N ASP A 116 5.32 -16.76 12.67
CA ASP A 116 3.99 -17.36 12.65
C ASP A 116 3.23 -17.22 13.98
N GLN A 117 3.88 -16.67 15.01
CA GLN A 117 3.30 -16.34 16.31
C GLN A 117 3.09 -14.82 16.48
N SER A 118 2.92 -14.08 15.36
CA SER A 118 2.76 -12.64 15.39
C SER A 118 1.40 -12.24 15.95
N ALA A 119 1.37 -11.18 16.76
CA ALA A 119 0.13 -10.52 17.21
C ALA A 119 -0.70 -9.97 16.02
N PHE A 120 -0.10 -9.85 14.84
CA PHE A 120 -0.73 -9.42 13.60
C PHE A 120 -0.93 -10.60 12.61
N TYR A 121 -1.28 -11.77 13.13
CA TYR A 121 -1.48 -13.02 12.42
C TYR A 121 -0.17 -13.66 11.94
N LEU A 122 0.40 -13.23 10.82
CA LEU A 122 1.69 -13.65 10.29
C LEU A 122 2.53 -12.41 10.03
N SER A 123 3.87 -12.51 10.16
CA SER A 123 4.73 -11.38 9.83
C SER A 123 6.08 -11.78 9.25
N LEU A 124 6.61 -10.90 8.38
CA LEU A 124 7.90 -10.97 7.73
C LEU A 124 8.71 -9.74 8.14
N GLY A 125 9.77 -9.90 8.92
CA GLY A 125 10.64 -8.78 9.32
C GLY A 125 11.54 -8.35 8.18
N ILE A 126 11.62 -7.06 7.88
CA ILE A 126 12.54 -6.49 6.88
C ILE A 126 13.75 -5.85 7.54
N SER A 127 14.91 -5.91 6.89
CA SER A 127 16.22 -5.49 7.39
C SER A 127 16.38 -3.95 7.50
N TYR A 128 15.41 -3.29 8.14
CA TYR A 128 15.52 -1.87 8.49
C TYR A 128 16.29 -1.72 9.82
N PRO A 129 17.17 -0.69 9.97
CA PRO A 129 17.60 0.28 8.95
C PRO A 129 18.60 -0.32 7.93
N ASN A 130 18.53 0.14 6.68
CA ASN A 130 19.54 -0.18 5.67
C ASN A 130 20.74 0.78 5.73
N ALA A 131 21.76 0.59 4.86
CA ALA A 131 22.97 1.38 4.86
C ALA A 131 22.72 2.89 4.71
N ALA A 132 21.83 3.29 3.79
CA ALA A 132 21.50 4.70 3.57
C ALA A 132 20.84 5.35 4.82
N HIS A 133 20.00 4.60 5.53
CA HIS A 133 19.42 5.06 6.79
C HIS A 133 20.49 5.21 7.88
N ALA A 134 21.43 4.26 7.97
CA ALA A 134 22.53 4.30 8.93
C ALA A 134 23.49 5.48 8.66
N GLU A 135 23.85 5.70 7.39
CA GLU A 135 24.69 6.84 6.97
C GLU A 135 24.04 8.17 7.30
N ARG A 136 22.76 8.34 6.96
CA ARG A 136 21.98 9.54 7.30
C ARG A 136 21.89 9.72 8.81
N GLY A 137 21.60 8.64 9.53
CA GLY A 137 21.49 8.67 10.99
C GLY A 137 22.78 9.07 11.69
N LEU A 138 23.93 8.62 11.20
CA LEU A 138 25.25 9.03 11.71
C LEU A 138 25.54 10.50 11.42
N ARG A 139 25.34 10.94 10.17
CA ARG A 139 25.50 12.32 9.74
C ARG A 139 24.64 13.27 10.57
N ASP A 140 23.39 12.90 10.80
CA ASP A 140 22.40 13.71 11.52
C ASP A 140 22.48 13.52 13.06
N LYS A 141 23.51 12.80 13.55
CA LYS A 141 23.79 12.53 14.98
C LYS A 141 22.62 11.81 15.71
N LEU A 142 21.81 11.06 14.98
CA LEU A 142 20.77 10.21 15.57
C LEU A 142 21.35 8.92 16.16
N ILE A 143 22.43 8.41 15.57
CA ILE A 143 23.16 7.24 16.07
C ILE A 143 24.63 7.54 16.22
N SER A 144 25.29 6.79 17.10
CA SER A 144 26.75 6.86 17.29
C SER A 144 27.48 6.10 16.17
N LYS A 145 28.81 6.33 16.05
CA LYS A 145 29.68 5.57 15.14
C LYS A 145 29.63 4.06 15.44
N SER A 146 29.63 3.68 16.72
CA SER A 146 29.53 2.28 17.12
C SER A 146 28.21 1.64 16.69
N GLN A 147 27.08 2.36 16.83
CA GLN A 147 25.78 1.87 16.35
C GLN A 147 25.76 1.74 14.82
N TYR A 148 26.33 2.71 14.10
CA TYR A 148 26.51 2.64 12.65
C TYR A 148 27.30 1.39 12.25
N ASP A 149 28.47 1.17 12.86
CA ASP A 149 29.31 0.01 12.53
C ASP A 149 28.60 -1.32 12.79
N THR A 150 27.84 -1.40 13.91
CA THR A 150 27.04 -2.60 14.22
C THR A 150 25.94 -2.84 13.18
N ILE A 151 25.27 -1.77 12.69
CA ILE A 151 24.28 -1.88 11.61
C ILE A 151 24.95 -2.39 10.34
N MET A 152 26.08 -1.80 9.93
CA MET A 152 26.78 -2.18 8.71
C MET A 152 27.25 -3.64 8.75
N GLN A 153 27.83 -4.08 9.87
CA GLN A 153 28.23 -5.47 10.05
C GLN A 153 27.05 -6.45 9.96
N ALA A 154 25.89 -6.08 10.51
CA ALA A 154 24.69 -6.91 10.42
C ALA A 154 24.19 -7.02 8.96
N LEU A 155 24.18 -5.90 8.23
CA LEU A 155 23.76 -5.87 6.82
C LEU A 155 24.69 -6.68 5.91
N GLU A 156 26.02 -6.54 6.07
CA GLU A 156 27.02 -7.32 5.35
C GLU A 156 26.89 -8.82 5.60
N ALA A 157 26.57 -9.19 6.82
CA ALA A 157 26.35 -10.58 7.21
C ALA A 157 24.94 -11.11 6.90
N HIS A 158 24.06 -10.32 6.26
CA HIS A 158 22.65 -10.63 6.04
C HIS A 158 21.88 -11.05 7.31
N LYS A 159 22.27 -10.46 8.44
CA LYS A 159 21.64 -10.66 9.75
C LYS A 159 20.67 -9.54 10.10
N THR A 160 19.95 -9.70 11.21
CA THR A 160 19.05 -8.66 11.73
C THR A 160 19.84 -7.42 12.16
N PRO A 161 19.62 -6.24 11.57
CA PRO A 161 20.20 -4.99 12.08
C PRO A 161 19.66 -4.67 13.50
N PRO A 162 20.39 -3.88 14.32
CA PRO A 162 19.88 -3.43 15.61
C PRO A 162 18.52 -2.74 15.50
N GLN A 163 17.54 -3.18 16.29
CA GLN A 163 16.14 -2.73 16.22
C GLN A 163 15.82 -1.63 17.24
N ASN A 164 16.74 -1.28 18.12
CA ASN A 164 16.52 -0.40 19.27
C ASN A 164 17.35 0.90 19.24
N THR A 165 17.68 1.39 18.06
CA THR A 165 18.36 2.69 17.90
C THR A 165 17.35 3.83 17.77
N LYS A 166 17.81 5.09 17.77
CA LYS A 166 16.95 6.25 17.48
C LYS A 166 16.40 6.27 16.03
N LEU A 167 16.95 5.45 15.12
CA LEU A 167 16.37 5.24 13.79
C LEU A 167 15.07 4.44 13.88
N GLY A 168 14.95 3.63 14.94
CA GLY A 168 13.87 2.66 15.11
C GLY A 168 14.21 1.31 14.54
N GLY A 169 13.23 0.44 14.53
CA GLY A 169 13.28 -0.95 14.09
C GLY A 169 11.88 -1.51 13.99
N ASP A 170 11.77 -2.83 14.10
CA ASP A 170 10.50 -3.55 14.13
C ASP A 170 9.58 -3.24 12.96
N ILE A 171 10.16 -3.13 11.75
CA ILE A 171 9.40 -2.94 10.51
C ILE A 171 9.12 -4.30 9.90
N TYR A 172 7.84 -4.60 9.75
CA TYR A 172 7.33 -5.88 9.25
C TYR A 172 6.35 -5.69 8.10
N ILE A 173 6.23 -6.73 7.28
CA ILE A 173 5.08 -6.97 6.41
C ILE A 173 4.20 -7.95 7.16
N HIS A 174 2.93 -7.61 7.49
CA HIS A 174 2.09 -8.39 8.39
C HIS A 174 0.61 -8.36 8.02
N GLY A 175 -0.20 -9.16 8.69
CA GLY A 175 -1.65 -9.23 8.51
C GLY A 175 -2.44 -8.13 9.24
N ASN A 176 -3.71 -8.43 9.50
CA ASN A 176 -4.72 -7.60 10.17
C ASN A 176 -5.28 -6.44 9.34
N GLY A 177 -5.16 -6.52 7.99
CA GLY A 177 -5.95 -5.71 7.08
C GLY A 177 -5.20 -4.58 6.39
N ALA A 178 -5.59 -4.36 5.14
CA ALA A 178 -5.05 -3.36 4.22
C ALA A 178 -6.04 -2.23 3.90
N GLY A 179 -7.09 -2.07 4.72
CA GLY A 179 -8.19 -1.14 4.47
C GLY A 179 -7.79 0.34 4.54
N SER A 180 -6.78 0.68 5.34
CA SER A 180 -6.29 2.04 5.55
C SER A 180 -4.80 2.04 5.92
N ASP A 181 -4.19 3.23 5.99
CA ASP A 181 -2.87 3.44 6.59
C ASP A 181 -3.05 3.57 8.10
N TRP A 182 -2.61 2.58 8.88
CA TRP A 182 -2.86 2.51 10.31
C TRP A 182 -1.65 2.09 11.14
N THR A 183 -0.57 1.65 10.50
CA THR A 183 0.58 1.09 11.19
C THR A 183 1.51 2.17 11.75
N TRP A 184 2.53 1.73 12.49
CA TRP A 184 3.60 2.61 12.98
C TRP A 184 4.84 2.60 12.08
N GLY A 185 4.66 2.16 10.83
CA GLY A 185 5.70 2.10 9.79
C GLY A 185 5.78 0.76 9.06
N CYS A 186 5.03 -0.24 9.52
CA CYS A 186 4.92 -1.53 8.85
C CYS A 186 4.10 -1.46 7.56
N VAL A 187 4.12 -2.54 6.79
CA VAL A 187 3.27 -2.78 5.63
C VAL A 187 2.21 -3.80 6.03
N ALA A 188 0.94 -3.43 6.05
CA ALA A 188 -0.17 -4.31 6.42
C ALA A 188 -0.87 -4.89 5.20
N LEU A 189 -1.22 -6.18 5.26
CA LEU A 189 -1.97 -6.92 4.25
C LEU A 189 -3.25 -7.50 4.86
N GLU A 190 -4.17 -7.98 4.02
CA GLU A 190 -5.22 -8.87 4.47
C GLU A 190 -4.63 -10.22 4.93
N ASN A 191 -5.29 -10.91 5.85
CA ASN A 191 -4.75 -12.15 6.42
C ASN A 191 -4.52 -13.24 5.39
N GLU A 192 -5.35 -13.34 4.38
CA GLU A 192 -5.19 -14.29 3.29
C GLU A 192 -3.99 -13.95 2.40
N ASP A 193 -3.80 -12.67 2.12
CA ASP A 193 -2.70 -12.17 1.30
C ASP A 193 -1.35 -12.39 1.98
N ILE A 194 -1.23 -12.07 3.28
CA ILE A 194 0.02 -12.32 4.01
C ILE A 194 0.30 -13.82 4.15
N ARG A 195 -0.72 -14.68 4.29
CA ARG A 195 -0.54 -16.13 4.34
C ARG A 195 0.03 -16.67 3.03
N GLU A 196 -0.49 -16.21 1.88
CA GLU A 196 0.04 -16.58 0.57
C GLU A 196 1.48 -16.12 0.40
N LEU A 197 1.76 -14.82 0.71
CA LEU A 197 3.08 -14.23 0.65
C LEU A 197 4.07 -14.94 1.59
N PHE A 198 3.66 -15.23 2.82
CA PHE A 198 4.47 -15.92 3.83
C PHE A 198 4.93 -17.29 3.34
N ASN A 199 4.05 -18.05 2.69
CA ASN A 199 4.38 -19.36 2.13
C ASN A 199 5.26 -19.27 0.87
N ALA A 200 5.19 -18.16 0.14
CA ALA A 200 5.88 -17.98 -1.14
C ALA A 200 7.33 -17.49 -1.01
N VAL A 201 7.70 -16.93 0.16
CA VAL A 201 9.01 -16.29 0.35
C VAL A 201 9.79 -16.91 1.50
N ALA A 202 11.12 -16.76 1.47
CA ALA A 202 12.02 -17.24 2.50
C ALA A 202 12.79 -16.08 3.15
N VAL A 203 13.48 -16.35 4.27
CA VAL A 203 14.51 -15.46 4.82
C VAL A 203 15.56 -15.22 3.72
N GLY A 204 16.04 -13.99 3.59
CA GLY A 204 16.92 -13.54 2.52
C GLY A 204 16.20 -13.01 1.27
N THR A 205 14.87 -13.19 1.14
CA THR A 205 14.12 -12.64 -0.01
C THR A 205 14.28 -11.12 -0.08
N PRO A 206 14.70 -10.56 -1.26
CA PRO A 206 14.84 -9.12 -1.45
C PRO A 206 13.50 -8.40 -1.38
N VAL A 207 13.51 -7.22 -0.74
CA VAL A 207 12.36 -6.32 -0.60
C VAL A 207 12.79 -4.92 -0.99
N THR A 208 12.17 -4.34 -2.02
CA THR A 208 12.34 -2.94 -2.39
C THR A 208 11.09 -2.16 -2.04
N ILE A 209 11.22 -1.03 -1.34
CA ILE A 209 10.11 -0.12 -1.03
C ILE A 209 10.38 1.22 -1.71
N LYS A 210 9.45 1.64 -2.57
CA LYS A 210 9.50 2.91 -3.33
C LYS A 210 8.36 3.85 -2.92
N PRO A 211 8.53 5.16 -3.11
CA PRO A 211 7.48 6.16 -2.95
C PRO A 211 6.15 5.81 -3.60
#